data_5b7fef5037ba2c43c84dff1f9e34a448
#
_entry.id   5b7fef5037ba2c43c84dff1f9e34a448
#
_cell.length_a   1.000
_cell.length_b   1.000
_cell.length_c   1.000
_cell.angle_alpha   90.00
_cell.angle_beta   90.00
_cell.angle_gamma   90.00
#
_symmetry.space_group_name_H-M   'P 1'
#
loop_
_entity.id
_entity.type
_entity.pdbx_description
1 polymer ?
#
loop_
_entity_poly.entity_id
_entity_poly.type
_entity_poly.pdbx_seq_one_letter_code
_entity_poly.pdbx_strand_id
1 'polypeptide(L)'
;PIEDVVVQTEFSPTLWCVPATIDVAAVEIDLINAADRESRLRLALREYLQGLEEKGQPKIDYVLIDCPPSLGIMTINAFVAAGEGLIPMQAEYYALEGLALLTRSINRIAEIHNPGLDVSMIALTMFDKRTTLAREVESEVRTYFPRATLDTKIPRSVRVAEAPSFGSPVVFWDPRCTGAVAYKQLAREIALRGAPSQAVTEEA
;
A
#
# COMPACT_ATOMS: atom_id res chain seq x y z
N PRO A 1 5.50 -19.99 9.35
CA PRO A 1 4.11 -19.62 9.03
C PRO A 1 3.79 -18.19 9.51
N ILE A 2 2.85 -17.49 8.86
CA ILE A 2 2.43 -16.14 9.27
C ILE A 2 1.77 -16.17 10.66
N GLU A 3 1.04 -17.22 10.98
CA GLU A 3 0.38 -17.36 12.28
C GLU A 3 1.34 -17.33 13.48
N ASP A 4 2.61 -17.68 13.29
CA ASP A 4 3.62 -17.69 14.36
C ASP A 4 4.19 -16.29 14.65
N VAL A 5 4.03 -15.35 13.71
CA VAL A 5 4.66 -14.02 13.76
C VAL A 5 3.67 -12.86 13.72
N VAL A 6 2.40 -13.11 13.36
CA VAL A 6 1.37 -12.10 13.36
C VAL A 6 1.00 -11.69 14.79
N VAL A 7 0.97 -10.39 15.04
CA VAL A 7 0.62 -9.83 16.36
C VAL A 7 -0.54 -8.85 16.24
N GLN A 8 -1.43 -8.88 17.22
CA GLN A 8 -2.47 -7.86 17.32
C GLN A 8 -1.87 -6.56 17.85
N THR A 9 -2.21 -5.44 17.23
CA THR A 9 -1.71 -4.14 17.70
C THR A 9 -2.53 -3.63 18.88
N GLU A 10 -1.92 -2.78 19.71
CA GLU A 10 -2.61 -2.09 20.80
C GLU A 10 -3.57 -0.99 20.32
N PHE A 11 -3.45 -0.57 19.06
CA PHE A 11 -4.21 0.56 18.50
C PHE A 11 -5.64 0.21 18.11
N SER A 12 -5.91 -1.03 17.72
CA SER A 12 -7.23 -1.50 17.34
C SER A 12 -7.34 -3.02 17.45
N PRO A 13 -8.47 -3.55 17.94
CA PRO A 13 -8.70 -4.99 17.97
C PRO A 13 -8.82 -5.64 16.59
N THR A 14 -8.99 -4.85 15.54
CA THR A 14 -9.08 -5.31 14.15
C THR A 14 -7.82 -5.05 13.35
N LEU A 15 -6.76 -4.52 13.97
CA LEU A 15 -5.49 -4.23 13.31
C LEU A 15 -4.42 -5.20 13.78
N TRP A 16 -3.89 -5.96 12.84
CA TRP A 16 -2.84 -6.94 13.04
C TRP A 16 -1.59 -6.51 12.27
N CYS A 17 -0.42 -6.91 12.72
CA CYS A 17 0.86 -6.60 12.09
C CYS A 17 1.73 -7.85 12.02
N VAL A 18 2.41 -8.02 10.89
CA VAL A 18 3.56 -8.93 10.77
C VAL A 18 4.80 -8.04 10.78
N PRO A 19 5.50 -7.93 11.90
CA PRO A 19 6.66 -7.05 12.00
C PRO A 19 7.83 -7.60 11.19
N ALA A 20 8.60 -6.71 10.56
CA ALA A 20 9.86 -7.04 9.95
C ALA A 20 11.03 -6.60 10.83
N THR A 21 12.11 -7.39 10.83
CA THR A 21 13.38 -7.06 11.50
C THR A 21 14.45 -6.76 10.44
N ILE A 22 15.59 -6.27 10.87
CA ILE A 22 16.75 -6.05 10.00
C ILE A 22 17.22 -7.35 9.32
N ASP A 23 16.92 -8.50 9.90
CA ASP A 23 17.26 -9.82 9.36
C ASP A 23 16.56 -10.10 8.03
N VAL A 24 15.47 -9.41 7.73
CA VAL A 24 14.79 -9.49 6.44
C VAL A 24 15.74 -9.17 5.26
N ALA A 25 16.76 -8.33 5.49
CA ALA A 25 17.79 -8.07 4.48
C ALA A 25 18.63 -9.32 4.16
N ALA A 26 18.82 -10.23 5.11
CA ALA A 26 19.52 -11.50 4.88
C ALA A 26 18.69 -12.48 4.05
N VAL A 27 17.37 -12.39 4.09
CA VAL A 27 16.45 -13.24 3.32
C VAL A 27 16.68 -13.07 1.81
N GLU A 28 17.09 -11.90 1.35
CA GLU A 28 17.44 -11.69 -0.07
C GLU A 28 18.57 -12.63 -0.52
N ILE A 29 19.55 -12.86 0.34
CA ILE A 29 20.69 -13.76 0.06
C ILE A 29 20.22 -15.21 0.09
N ASP A 30 19.43 -15.60 1.08
CA ASP A 30 18.94 -16.97 1.26
C ASP A 30 18.00 -17.38 0.11
N LEU A 31 17.25 -16.45 -0.44
CA LEU A 31 16.33 -16.68 -1.54
C LEU A 31 17.00 -16.78 -2.93
N ILE A 32 18.27 -16.43 -3.09
CA ILE A 32 18.93 -16.39 -4.42
C ILE A 32 18.75 -17.71 -5.19
N ASN A 33 18.90 -18.85 -4.51
CA ASN A 33 18.83 -20.18 -5.11
C ASN A 33 17.54 -20.95 -4.75
N ALA A 34 16.58 -20.30 -4.08
CA ALA A 34 15.35 -20.96 -3.69
C ALA A 34 14.40 -21.11 -4.87
N ALA A 35 13.80 -22.30 -5.00
CA ALA A 35 12.67 -22.49 -5.91
C ALA A 35 11.49 -21.62 -5.46
N ASP A 36 10.72 -21.11 -6.45
CA ASP A 36 9.53 -20.28 -6.21
C ASP A 36 9.77 -19.06 -5.32
N ARG A 37 11.00 -18.53 -5.34
CA ARG A 37 11.44 -17.41 -4.48
C ARG A 37 10.57 -16.17 -4.64
N GLU A 38 10.00 -15.94 -5.82
CA GLU A 38 9.14 -14.78 -6.12
C GLU A 38 7.72 -14.91 -5.54
N SER A 39 7.26 -16.14 -5.23
CA SER A 39 5.88 -16.41 -4.79
C SER A 39 5.74 -16.82 -3.32
N ARG A 40 6.82 -16.78 -2.57
CA ARG A 40 6.83 -17.21 -1.15
C ARG A 40 5.79 -16.49 -0.30
N LEU A 41 5.73 -15.16 -0.41
CA LEU A 41 4.76 -14.36 0.35
C LEU A 41 3.32 -14.67 -0.07
N ARG A 42 3.06 -14.81 -1.37
CA ARG A 42 1.73 -15.18 -1.88
C ARG A 42 1.27 -16.52 -1.33
N LEU A 43 2.15 -17.52 -1.30
CA LEU A 43 1.82 -18.85 -0.78
C LEU A 43 1.55 -18.79 0.73
N ALA A 44 2.41 -18.12 1.49
CA ALA A 44 2.25 -17.97 2.94
C ALA A 44 0.96 -17.21 3.32
N LEU A 45 0.64 -16.14 2.60
CA LEU A 45 -0.61 -15.38 2.82
C LEU A 45 -1.84 -16.22 2.48
N ARG A 46 -1.81 -16.97 1.37
CA ARG A 46 -2.92 -17.85 1.00
C ARG A 46 -3.17 -18.90 2.07
N GLU A 47 -2.12 -19.59 2.52
CA GLU A 47 -2.20 -20.59 3.58
C GLU A 47 -2.79 -20.00 4.87
N TYR A 48 -2.29 -18.84 5.28
CA TYR A 48 -2.76 -18.15 6.47
C TYR A 48 -4.25 -17.76 6.39
N LEU A 49 -4.67 -17.13 5.28
CA LEU A 49 -6.05 -16.69 5.09
C LEU A 49 -7.03 -17.86 4.99
N GLN A 50 -6.64 -18.95 4.32
CA GLN A 50 -7.42 -20.19 4.29
C GLN A 50 -7.55 -20.82 5.69
N GLY A 51 -6.46 -20.86 6.44
CA GLY A 51 -6.48 -21.37 7.82
C GLY A 51 -7.39 -20.56 8.76
N LEU A 52 -7.51 -19.23 8.56
CA LEU A 52 -8.47 -18.41 9.31
C LEU A 52 -9.93 -18.78 8.95
N GLU A 53 -10.22 -18.95 7.67
CA GLU A 53 -11.56 -19.32 7.19
C GLU A 53 -11.97 -20.72 7.72
N GLU A 54 -11.07 -21.71 7.64
CA GLU A 54 -11.30 -23.05 8.18
C GLU A 54 -11.54 -23.07 9.70
N LYS A 55 -10.88 -22.16 10.43
CA LYS A 55 -11.06 -21.99 11.89
C LYS A 55 -12.29 -21.15 12.25
N GLY A 56 -13.07 -20.69 11.25
CA GLY A 56 -14.22 -19.80 11.47
C GLY A 56 -13.87 -18.43 12.05
N GLN A 57 -12.64 -17.96 11.84
CA GLN A 57 -12.17 -16.67 12.30
C GLN A 57 -12.73 -15.54 11.42
N PRO A 58 -12.81 -14.29 11.93
CA PRO A 58 -13.24 -13.15 11.14
C PRO A 58 -12.38 -12.98 9.89
N LYS A 59 -13.03 -12.68 8.76
CA LYS A 59 -12.35 -12.40 7.50
C LYS A 59 -11.50 -11.13 7.61
N ILE A 60 -10.30 -11.18 7.05
CA ILE A 60 -9.45 -10.00 6.86
C ILE A 60 -9.92 -9.28 5.58
N ASP A 61 -10.29 -8.00 5.73
CA ASP A 61 -10.76 -7.18 4.60
C ASP A 61 -9.60 -6.65 3.75
N TYR A 62 -8.49 -6.28 4.39
CA TYR A 62 -7.33 -5.67 3.73
C TYR A 62 -6.01 -6.27 4.25
N VAL A 63 -5.10 -6.53 3.34
CA VAL A 63 -3.69 -6.81 3.63
C VAL A 63 -2.85 -5.73 2.97
N LEU A 64 -2.16 -4.93 3.77
CA LEU A 64 -1.25 -3.89 3.29
C LEU A 64 0.18 -4.38 3.43
N ILE A 65 0.94 -4.36 2.34
CA ILE A 65 2.33 -4.79 2.30
C ILE A 65 3.20 -3.56 2.09
N ASP A 66 3.91 -3.14 3.14
CA ASP A 66 4.90 -2.06 3.04
C ASP A 66 6.18 -2.58 2.37
N CYS A 67 6.64 -1.88 1.35
CA CYS A 67 7.74 -2.32 0.50
C CYS A 67 8.96 -1.42 0.69
N PRO A 68 10.19 -1.99 0.68
CA PRO A 68 11.41 -1.19 0.62
C PRO A 68 11.49 -0.40 -0.70
N PRO A 69 12.26 0.69 -0.75
CA PRO A 69 12.39 1.53 -1.95
C PRO A 69 13.18 0.87 -3.10
N SER A 70 13.65 -0.36 -2.91
CA SER A 70 14.37 -1.15 -3.91
C SER A 70 13.44 -2.10 -4.66
N LEU A 71 13.75 -2.43 -5.91
CA LEU A 71 13.06 -3.48 -6.68
C LEU A 71 13.75 -4.84 -6.52
N GLY A 72 14.11 -5.19 -5.28
CA GLY A 72 14.68 -6.49 -4.91
C GLY A 72 13.62 -7.60 -4.83
N ILE A 73 14.07 -8.80 -4.47
CA ILE A 73 13.22 -9.99 -4.36
C ILE A 73 12.07 -9.81 -3.37
N MET A 74 12.26 -9.00 -2.32
CA MET A 74 11.21 -8.71 -1.33
C MET A 74 10.06 -7.92 -1.96
N THR A 75 10.37 -6.87 -2.73
CA THR A 75 9.37 -6.08 -3.44
C THR A 75 8.69 -6.90 -4.53
N ILE A 76 9.41 -7.78 -5.23
CA ILE A 76 8.82 -8.72 -6.18
C ILE A 76 7.82 -9.64 -5.48
N ASN A 77 8.16 -10.20 -4.31
CA ASN A 77 7.23 -11.02 -3.52
C ASN A 77 5.95 -10.25 -3.16
N ALA A 78 6.06 -8.99 -2.78
CA ALA A 78 4.91 -8.13 -2.50
C ALA A 78 4.02 -7.96 -3.74
N PHE A 79 4.60 -7.66 -4.91
CA PHE A 79 3.85 -7.51 -6.16
C PHE A 79 3.22 -8.82 -6.63
N VAL A 80 3.89 -9.95 -6.40
CA VAL A 80 3.34 -11.27 -6.73
C VAL A 80 2.17 -11.63 -5.81
N ALA A 81 2.19 -11.18 -4.56
CA ALA A 81 1.14 -11.47 -3.58
C ALA A 81 -0.06 -10.51 -3.66
N ALA A 82 0.16 -9.27 -4.11
CA ALA A 82 -0.86 -8.22 -4.13
C ALA A 82 -1.77 -8.29 -5.37
N GLY A 83 -3.01 -7.83 -5.25
CA GLY A 83 -3.91 -7.58 -6.39
C GLY A 83 -3.85 -6.13 -6.87
N GLU A 84 -3.50 -5.20 -5.99
CA GLU A 84 -3.49 -3.77 -6.28
C GLU A 84 -2.23 -3.10 -5.77
N GLY A 85 -1.72 -2.12 -6.52
CA GLY A 85 -0.61 -1.27 -6.15
C GLY A 85 -1.08 0.13 -5.78
N LEU A 86 -0.70 0.58 -4.57
CA LEU A 86 -0.83 1.95 -4.11
C LEU A 86 0.55 2.62 -4.13
N ILE A 87 0.72 3.68 -4.92
CA ILE A 87 1.96 4.44 -5.00
C ILE A 87 1.83 5.75 -4.22
N PRO A 88 2.45 5.88 -3.04
CA PRO A 88 2.60 7.17 -2.39
C PRO A 88 3.67 7.99 -3.12
N MET A 89 3.33 9.19 -3.59
CA MET A 89 4.19 10.03 -4.39
C MET A 89 4.25 11.44 -3.82
N GLN A 90 5.45 12.00 -3.67
CA GLN A 90 5.61 13.41 -3.35
C GLN A 90 5.40 14.26 -4.60
N ALA A 91 4.73 15.42 -4.46
CA ALA A 91 4.49 16.33 -5.57
C ALA A 91 5.74 17.19 -5.86
N GLU A 92 6.80 16.55 -6.39
CA GLU A 92 8.10 17.14 -6.71
C GLU A 92 8.49 16.89 -8.17
N TYR A 93 9.42 17.68 -8.71
CA TYR A 93 9.75 17.72 -10.14
C TYR A 93 10.12 16.35 -10.73
N TYR A 94 10.97 15.58 -10.05
CA TYR A 94 11.40 14.27 -10.56
C TYR A 94 10.41 13.12 -10.32
N ALA A 95 9.32 13.39 -9.64
CA ALA A 95 8.38 12.35 -9.24
C ALA A 95 7.66 11.70 -10.43
N LEU A 96 7.41 12.45 -11.51
CA LEU A 96 6.76 11.93 -12.73
C LEU A 96 7.64 10.95 -13.50
N GLU A 97 8.94 11.28 -13.64
CA GLU A 97 9.89 10.39 -14.31
C GLU A 97 10.03 9.10 -13.49
N GLY A 98 10.19 9.23 -12.17
CA GLY A 98 10.23 8.09 -11.25
C GLY A 98 8.95 7.23 -11.30
N LEU A 99 7.78 7.86 -11.36
CA LEU A 99 6.49 7.16 -11.48
C LEU A 99 6.41 6.36 -12.79
N ALA A 100 6.79 6.93 -13.91
CA ALA A 100 6.78 6.25 -15.20
C ALA A 100 7.76 5.05 -15.25
N LEU A 101 8.93 5.18 -14.63
CA LEU A 101 9.90 4.08 -14.51
C LEU A 101 9.37 2.97 -13.60
N LEU A 102 8.83 3.34 -12.44
CA LEU A 102 8.27 2.41 -11.46
C LEU A 102 7.10 1.63 -12.07
N THR A 103 6.15 2.32 -12.69
CA THR A 103 4.98 1.68 -13.32
C THR A 103 5.38 0.69 -14.41
N ARG A 104 6.37 1.03 -15.25
CA ARG A 104 6.91 0.09 -16.24
C ARG A 104 7.52 -1.15 -15.61
N SER A 105 8.25 -0.99 -14.50
CA SER A 105 8.86 -2.11 -13.78
C SER A 105 7.81 -3.01 -13.14
N ILE A 106 6.78 -2.41 -12.53
CA ILE A 106 5.64 -3.15 -11.95
C ILE A 106 4.90 -3.94 -13.04
N ASN A 107 4.58 -3.31 -14.17
CA ASN A 107 3.89 -3.96 -15.28
C ASN A 107 4.69 -5.16 -15.80
N ARG A 108 6.01 -5.04 -15.94
CA ARG A 108 6.87 -6.14 -16.36
C ARG A 108 6.87 -7.30 -15.37
N ILE A 109 6.87 -7.02 -14.07
CA ILE A 109 6.78 -8.05 -13.04
C ILE A 109 5.38 -8.69 -13.07
N ALA A 110 4.33 -7.89 -13.23
CA ALA A 110 2.96 -8.35 -13.33
C ALA A 110 2.78 -9.31 -14.52
N GLU A 111 3.25 -8.94 -15.70
CA GLU A 111 3.16 -9.79 -16.90
C GLU A 111 3.77 -11.19 -16.71
N ILE A 112 4.86 -11.29 -15.94
CA ILE A 112 5.60 -12.55 -15.76
C ILE A 112 5.04 -13.37 -14.60
N HIS A 113 4.73 -12.75 -13.48
CA HIS A 113 4.48 -13.42 -12.19
C HIS A 113 3.06 -13.25 -11.65
N ASN A 114 2.37 -12.15 -11.98
CA ASN A 114 1.04 -11.85 -11.45
C ASN A 114 0.21 -10.98 -12.41
N PRO A 115 -0.38 -11.56 -13.46
CA PRO A 115 -1.18 -10.80 -14.44
C PRO A 115 -2.40 -10.07 -13.86
N GLY A 116 -2.79 -10.39 -12.61
CA GLY A 116 -3.89 -9.72 -11.92
C GLY A 116 -3.49 -8.47 -11.13
N LEU A 117 -2.19 -8.14 -11.07
CA LEU A 117 -1.74 -6.93 -10.38
C LEU A 117 -1.99 -5.68 -11.25
N ASP A 118 -2.67 -4.70 -10.69
CA ASP A 118 -2.85 -3.38 -11.30
C ASP A 118 -2.34 -2.27 -10.38
N VAL A 119 -1.71 -1.24 -10.96
CA VAL A 119 -1.40 0.02 -10.24
C VAL A 119 -2.64 0.88 -10.25
N SER A 120 -3.53 0.59 -9.33
CA SER A 120 -4.87 1.18 -9.27
C SER A 120 -4.93 2.50 -8.50
N MET A 121 -3.88 2.84 -7.71
CA MET A 121 -3.92 3.99 -6.81
C MET A 121 -2.60 4.75 -6.76
N ILE A 122 -2.68 6.08 -6.89
CA ILE A 122 -1.57 7.03 -6.68
C ILE A 122 -2.03 8.06 -5.67
N ALA A 123 -1.35 8.13 -4.51
CA ALA A 123 -1.63 9.06 -3.44
C ALA A 123 -0.58 10.18 -3.41
N LEU A 124 -0.99 11.43 -3.62
CA LEU A 124 -0.09 12.57 -3.49
C LEU A 124 0.15 12.86 -2.00
N THR A 125 1.42 12.79 -1.59
CA THR A 125 1.85 13.00 -0.20
C THR A 125 2.72 14.24 -0.08
N MET A 126 2.91 14.74 1.15
CA MET A 126 3.65 15.97 1.47
C MET A 126 3.22 17.15 0.58
N PHE A 127 1.95 17.18 0.20
CA PHE A 127 1.39 18.13 -0.74
C PHE A 127 1.30 19.53 -0.10
N ASP A 128 1.90 20.54 -0.74
CA ASP A 128 1.76 21.93 -0.36
C ASP A 128 0.98 22.70 -1.44
N LYS A 129 -0.31 22.92 -1.19
CA LYS A 129 -1.21 23.62 -2.11
C LYS A 129 -0.82 25.07 -2.45
N ARG A 130 0.12 25.65 -1.70
CA ARG A 130 0.61 27.04 -1.92
C ARG A 130 1.63 27.09 -3.05
N THR A 131 2.28 25.98 -3.37
CA THR A 131 3.29 25.92 -4.42
C THR A 131 2.67 25.67 -5.79
N THR A 132 3.15 26.38 -6.81
CA THR A 132 2.76 26.16 -8.20
C THR A 132 3.19 24.79 -8.67
N LEU A 133 4.42 24.39 -8.31
CA LEU A 133 4.97 23.09 -8.65
C LEU A 133 4.07 21.91 -8.22
N ALA A 134 3.57 21.91 -6.98
CA ALA A 134 2.72 20.81 -6.52
C ALA A 134 1.42 20.70 -7.33
N ARG A 135 0.85 21.84 -7.74
CA ARG A 135 -0.36 21.87 -8.59
C ARG A 135 -0.08 21.41 -10.02
N GLU A 136 1.06 21.79 -10.57
CA GLU A 136 1.48 21.35 -11.91
C GLU A 136 1.72 19.84 -11.93
N VAL A 137 2.47 19.31 -10.95
CA VAL A 137 2.69 17.87 -10.80
C VAL A 137 1.36 17.12 -10.63
N GLU A 138 0.46 17.62 -9.79
CA GLU A 138 -0.88 17.01 -9.65
C GLU A 138 -1.62 16.96 -10.99
N SER A 139 -1.61 18.08 -11.74
CA SER A 139 -2.28 18.17 -13.04
C SER A 139 -1.72 17.16 -14.04
N GLU A 140 -0.39 17.01 -14.07
CA GLU A 140 0.27 16.06 -14.96
C GLU A 140 -0.02 14.61 -14.55
N VAL A 141 0.08 14.27 -13.25
CA VAL A 141 -0.26 12.92 -12.76
C VAL A 141 -1.70 12.57 -13.13
N ARG A 142 -2.64 13.49 -12.95
CA ARG A 142 -4.05 13.27 -13.35
C ARG A 142 -4.24 13.13 -14.86
N THR A 143 -3.40 13.79 -15.66
CA THR A 143 -3.44 13.66 -17.11
C THR A 143 -2.98 12.29 -17.57
N TYR A 144 -1.89 11.78 -17.01
CA TYR A 144 -1.33 10.48 -17.40
C TYR A 144 -2.00 9.28 -16.69
N PHE A 145 -2.48 9.48 -15.45
CA PHE A 145 -3.09 8.44 -14.61
C PHE A 145 -4.45 8.88 -14.04
N PRO A 146 -5.42 9.23 -14.91
CA PRO A 146 -6.69 9.86 -14.48
C PRO A 146 -7.51 8.97 -13.53
N ARG A 147 -7.46 7.65 -13.72
CA ARG A 147 -8.22 6.69 -12.90
C ARG A 147 -7.49 6.31 -11.61
N ALA A 148 -6.16 6.25 -11.64
CA ALA A 148 -5.36 5.84 -10.49
C ALA A 148 -5.13 6.98 -9.49
N THR A 149 -5.13 8.24 -9.92
CA THR A 149 -4.87 9.37 -9.03
C THR A 149 -6.01 9.57 -8.04
N LEU A 150 -5.69 9.43 -6.74
CA LEU A 150 -6.63 9.65 -5.66
C LEU A 150 -6.94 11.16 -5.50
N ASP A 151 -8.15 11.48 -5.07
CA ASP A 151 -8.57 12.87 -4.87
C ASP A 151 -8.01 13.44 -3.57
N THR A 152 -7.91 12.58 -2.55
CA THR A 152 -7.35 12.94 -1.26
C THR A 152 -5.84 13.10 -1.34
N LYS A 153 -5.35 14.23 -0.85
CA LYS A 153 -3.92 14.54 -0.75
C LYS A 153 -3.49 14.60 0.71
N ILE A 154 -2.34 14.02 1.00
CA ILE A 154 -1.75 14.10 2.34
C ILE A 154 -0.88 15.36 2.41
N PRO A 155 -1.24 16.35 3.24
CA PRO A 155 -0.46 17.58 3.35
C PRO A 155 0.87 17.32 4.05
N ARG A 156 1.87 18.15 3.76
CA ARG A 156 3.09 18.21 4.58
C ARG A 156 2.70 18.56 6.01
N SER A 157 3.06 17.71 6.98
CA SER A 157 2.66 17.85 8.38
C SER A 157 3.79 17.43 9.32
N VAL A 158 4.20 18.33 10.18
CA VAL A 158 5.19 18.04 11.24
C VAL A 158 4.65 16.96 12.19
N ARG A 159 3.35 16.99 12.51
CA ARG A 159 2.71 15.99 13.37
C ARG A 159 2.81 14.57 12.80
N VAL A 160 2.67 14.40 11.48
CA VAL A 160 2.87 13.10 10.84
C VAL A 160 4.31 12.62 10.99
N ALA A 161 5.29 13.53 10.83
CA ALA A 161 6.70 13.20 10.95
C ALA A 161 7.12 12.89 12.40
N GLU A 162 6.49 13.51 13.39
CA GLU A 162 6.79 13.32 14.82
C GLU A 162 6.16 12.02 15.38
N ALA A 163 5.00 11.61 14.90
CA ALA A 163 4.24 10.47 15.44
C ALA A 163 5.05 9.19 15.65
N PRO A 164 5.96 8.77 14.75
CA PRO A 164 6.80 7.60 14.97
C PRO A 164 7.70 7.69 16.20
N SER A 165 8.17 8.89 16.58
CA SER A 165 8.99 9.08 17.79
C SER A 165 8.22 8.85 19.09
N PHE A 166 6.89 8.85 19.01
CA PHE A 166 6.00 8.50 20.13
C PHE A 166 5.49 7.05 20.04
N GLY A 167 6.02 6.24 19.11
CA GLY A 167 5.62 4.85 18.93
C GLY A 167 4.16 4.67 18.50
N SER A 168 3.51 5.71 17.98
CA SER A 168 2.08 5.67 17.66
C SER A 168 1.78 6.26 16.27
N PRO A 169 0.88 5.65 15.50
CA PRO A 169 0.40 6.24 14.26
C PRO A 169 -0.30 7.59 14.53
N VAL A 170 -0.09 8.56 13.64
CA VAL A 170 -0.65 9.91 13.80
C VAL A 170 -2.18 9.93 13.97
N VAL A 171 -2.88 8.98 13.38
CA VAL A 171 -4.34 8.86 13.48
C VAL A 171 -4.85 8.51 14.88
N PHE A 172 -3.97 7.96 15.72
CA PHE A 172 -4.23 7.67 17.14
C PHE A 172 -3.57 8.72 18.05
N TRP A 173 -2.34 9.16 17.74
CA TRP A 173 -1.59 10.10 18.54
C TRP A 173 -2.15 11.53 18.51
N ASP A 174 -2.42 12.07 17.31
CA ASP A 174 -3.04 13.39 17.13
C ASP A 174 -4.15 13.32 16.05
N PRO A 175 -5.31 12.74 16.41
CA PRO A 175 -6.38 12.43 15.45
C PRO A 175 -7.04 13.66 14.81
N ARG A 176 -6.76 14.88 15.33
CA ARG A 176 -7.34 16.13 14.85
C ARG A 176 -6.41 16.92 13.95
N CYS A 177 -5.12 16.58 13.88
CA CYS A 177 -4.21 17.26 12.98
C CYS A 177 -4.60 17.05 11.51
N THR A 178 -4.21 17.98 10.67
CA THR A 178 -4.56 17.96 9.24
C THR A 178 -4.07 16.69 8.53
N GLY A 179 -2.90 16.18 8.93
CA GLY A 179 -2.37 14.91 8.39
C GLY A 179 -3.22 13.71 8.77
N ALA A 180 -3.60 13.57 10.05
CA ALA A 180 -4.44 12.47 10.51
C ALA A 180 -5.83 12.49 9.84
N VAL A 181 -6.42 13.66 9.70
CA VAL A 181 -7.70 13.82 8.99
C VAL A 181 -7.56 13.41 7.53
N ALA A 182 -6.49 13.84 6.85
CA ALA A 182 -6.23 13.48 5.47
C ALA A 182 -6.02 11.97 5.28
N TYR A 183 -5.26 11.29 6.17
CA TYR A 183 -5.10 9.83 6.12
C TYR A 183 -6.43 9.10 6.32
N LYS A 184 -7.31 9.56 7.20
CA LYS A 184 -8.64 8.98 7.36
C LYS A 184 -9.52 9.17 6.12
N GLN A 185 -9.41 10.31 5.45
CA GLN A 185 -10.11 10.55 4.18
C GLN A 185 -9.56 9.66 3.07
N LEU A 186 -8.23 9.53 2.97
CA LEU A 186 -7.57 8.64 2.02
C LEU A 186 -8.04 7.19 2.22
N ALA A 187 -8.05 6.70 3.45
CA ALA A 187 -8.53 5.35 3.76
C ALA A 187 -9.99 5.13 3.34
N ARG A 188 -10.86 6.13 3.55
CA ARG A 188 -12.25 6.05 3.08
C ARG A 188 -12.36 6.05 1.56
N GLU A 189 -11.57 6.86 0.87
CA GLU A 189 -11.55 6.88 -0.59
C GLU A 189 -11.11 5.53 -1.16
N ILE A 190 -10.05 4.92 -0.58
CA ILE A 190 -9.57 3.59 -0.97
C ILE A 190 -10.66 2.53 -0.73
N ALA A 191 -11.29 2.54 0.45
CA ALA A 191 -12.35 1.58 0.78
C ALA A 191 -13.56 1.69 -0.17
N LEU A 192 -13.94 2.89 -0.58
CA LEU A 192 -15.04 3.09 -1.53
C LEU A 192 -14.68 2.62 -2.96
N ARG A 193 -13.41 2.71 -3.36
CA ARG A 193 -12.96 2.20 -4.68
C ARG A 193 -12.94 0.66 -4.72
N GLY A 194 -12.56 0.00 -3.63
CA GLY A 194 -12.55 -1.45 -3.50
C GLY A 194 -13.92 -2.07 -3.16
N ALA A 195 -14.93 -1.25 -2.84
CA ALA A 195 -16.26 -1.76 -2.59
C ALA A 195 -16.85 -2.35 -3.89
N PRO A 196 -17.45 -3.57 -3.84
CA PRO A 196 -18.14 -4.11 -4.99
C PRO A 196 -19.22 -3.11 -5.42
N SER A 197 -19.22 -2.76 -6.71
CA SER A 197 -20.25 -1.92 -7.31
C SER A 197 -21.61 -2.52 -6.94
N GLN A 198 -22.41 -1.79 -6.17
CA GLN A 198 -23.82 -2.17 -5.99
C GLN A 198 -24.44 -2.09 -7.38
N ALA A 199 -24.65 -3.25 -7.99
CA ALA A 199 -25.44 -3.33 -9.20
C ALA A 199 -26.80 -2.69 -8.87
N VAL A 200 -27.04 -1.52 -9.46
CA VAL A 200 -28.37 -0.91 -9.45
C VAL A 200 -29.24 -1.91 -10.18
N THR A 201 -29.97 -2.72 -9.45
CA THR A 201 -31.11 -3.45 -9.97
C THR A 201 -32.15 -2.38 -10.32
N GLU A 202 -32.11 -1.89 -11.53
CA GLU A 202 -33.29 -1.29 -12.16
C GLU A 202 -34.30 -2.41 -12.35
N GLU A 203 -35.19 -2.56 -11.38
CA GLU A 203 -36.45 -3.25 -11.62
C GLU A 203 -37.29 -2.40 -12.55
N ALA A 204 -37.47 -2.90 -13.79
CA ALA A 204 -38.46 -2.44 -14.74
C ALA A 204 -39.84 -3.00 -14.40
#